data_89a7108a17afe4cbe43edd714da6c755
#
_entry.id   89a7108a17afe4cbe43edd714da6c755
#
_cell.length_a   1.000
_cell.length_b   1.000
_cell.length_c   1.000
_cell.angle_alpha   90.00
_cell.angle_beta   90.00
_cell.angle_gamma   90.00
#
_symmetry.space_group_name_H-M   'P 1'
#
loop_
_entity.id
_entity.type
_entity.pdbx_description
1 polymer ?
#
loop_
_entity_poly.entity_id
_entity_poly.type
_entity_poly.pdbx_seq_one_letter_code
_entity_poly.pdbx_strand_id
1 'polypeptide(L)'
;NKAQEAVKDNDYVDSDYYVISREYQYEPSDIYSNKYYFKLKEKNNTGTYFDFKEEIPEYLVNREEFIRVCKKYHLRLIQIKNFSEYNYNEYNLSDYEKFISFLYFSFIFEKDVDY
;
A
#
# COMPACT_ATOMS: atom_id res chain seq x y z
N ASN A 1 3.02 5.22 -0.15
CA ASN A 1 2.13 5.23 0.98
C ASN A 1 2.94 5.23 2.28
N LYS A 2 2.34 5.68 3.37
CA LYS A 2 3.05 5.84 4.66
C LYS A 2 3.60 4.53 5.20
N ALA A 3 2.90 3.45 5.02
CA ALA A 3 3.35 2.14 5.48
C ALA A 3 4.62 1.70 4.75
N GLN A 4 4.64 1.85 3.43
CA GLN A 4 5.79 1.50 2.63
C GLN A 4 6.99 2.42 2.90
N GLU A 5 6.75 3.71 3.11
CA GLU A 5 7.82 4.64 3.48
C GLU A 5 8.43 4.29 4.84
N ALA A 6 7.60 3.88 5.79
CA ALA A 6 8.09 3.47 7.11
C ALA A 6 9.02 2.26 7.04
N VAL A 7 8.77 1.34 6.12
CA VAL A 7 9.59 0.13 5.94
C VAL A 7 11.01 0.46 5.51
N LYS A 8 11.20 1.53 4.75
CA LYS A 8 12.52 1.91 4.23
C LYS A 8 13.49 2.29 5.34
N ASP A 9 12.99 2.92 6.38
CA ASP A 9 13.82 3.48 7.45
C ASP A 9 13.84 2.65 8.73
N ASN A 10 12.95 1.68 8.87
CA ASN A 10 12.76 0.97 10.12
C ASN A 10 12.62 -0.53 9.91
N ASP A 11 13.25 -1.32 10.79
CA ASP A 11 13.11 -2.77 10.80
C ASP A 11 11.76 -3.22 11.37
N TYR A 12 11.15 -2.38 12.20
CA TYR A 12 9.93 -2.69 12.91
C TYR A 12 9.18 -1.40 13.23
N VAL A 13 7.92 -1.37 12.86
CA VAL A 13 7.03 -0.25 13.18
C VAL A 13 5.78 -0.81 13.84
N ASP A 14 5.51 -0.34 15.05
CA ASP A 14 4.32 -0.71 15.81
C ASP A 14 3.45 0.54 15.98
N SER A 15 2.44 0.66 15.13
CA SER A 15 1.49 1.76 15.21
C SER A 15 0.23 1.31 15.96
N ASP A 16 -0.71 2.25 16.15
CA ASP A 16 -1.99 1.93 16.80
C ASP A 16 -2.84 0.95 15.99
N TYR A 17 -2.66 0.90 14.69
CA TYR A 17 -3.54 0.17 13.79
C TYR A 17 -2.88 -0.99 13.05
N TYR A 18 -1.55 -0.99 12.96
CA TYR A 18 -0.83 -2.01 12.22
C TYR A 18 0.57 -2.22 12.76
N VAL A 19 1.13 -3.37 12.42
CA VAL A 19 2.54 -3.69 12.67
C VAL A 19 3.20 -3.98 11.33
N ILE A 20 4.35 -3.39 11.10
CA ILE A 20 5.19 -3.68 9.93
C ILE A 20 6.54 -4.15 10.42
N SER A 21 7.03 -5.23 9.85
CA SER A 21 8.37 -5.74 10.15
C SER A 21 9.07 -6.21 8.88
N ARG A 22 10.39 -6.27 8.93
CA ARG A 22 11.18 -6.82 7.83
C ARG A 22 12.30 -7.69 8.39
N GLU A 23 12.69 -8.71 7.63
CA GLU A 23 13.80 -9.59 8.00
C GLU A 23 15.11 -9.04 7.50
N TYR A 24 15.11 -8.36 6.36
CA TYR A 24 16.30 -7.87 5.68
C TYR A 24 16.26 -6.37 5.58
N GLN A 25 17.43 -5.76 5.56
CA GLN A 25 17.56 -4.34 5.39
C GLN A 25 17.03 -3.90 4.02
N TYR A 26 16.35 -2.75 3.98
CA TYR A 26 15.90 -2.16 2.73
C TYR A 26 17.10 -1.89 1.81
N GLU A 27 16.98 -2.35 0.56
CA GLU A 27 18.01 -2.15 -0.46
C GLU A 27 17.45 -1.29 -1.59
N PRO A 28 17.85 0.00 -1.65
CA PRO A 28 17.30 0.91 -2.66
C PRO A 28 17.57 0.51 -4.11
N SER A 29 18.67 -0.22 -4.35
CA SER A 29 19.01 -0.67 -5.70
C SER A 29 18.21 -1.87 -6.18
N ASP A 30 17.53 -2.56 -5.27
CA ASP A 30 16.71 -3.72 -5.59
C ASP A 30 15.26 -3.27 -5.68
N ILE A 31 14.74 -3.16 -6.91
CA ILE A 31 13.40 -2.63 -7.16
C ILE A 31 12.30 -3.64 -6.85
N TYR A 32 12.63 -4.93 -6.85
CA TYR A 32 11.61 -5.99 -6.83
C TYR A 32 11.56 -6.84 -5.57
N SER A 33 12.63 -6.87 -4.78
CA SER A 33 12.79 -7.87 -3.72
C SER A 33 12.76 -7.32 -2.29
N ASN A 34 12.37 -6.06 -2.11
CA ASN A 34 12.24 -5.49 -0.77
C ASN A 34 10.93 -5.96 -0.13
N LYS A 35 11.05 -7.03 0.65
CA LYS A 35 9.93 -7.71 1.29
C LYS A 35 9.72 -7.18 2.71
N TYR A 36 8.47 -7.06 3.09
CA TYR A 36 8.10 -6.74 4.47
C TYR A 36 6.86 -7.54 4.86
N TYR A 37 6.58 -7.56 6.16
CA TYR A 37 5.40 -8.22 6.70
C TYR A 37 4.47 -7.17 7.28
N PHE A 38 3.20 -7.33 7.00
CA PHE A 38 2.16 -6.41 7.43
C PHE A 38 1.11 -7.18 8.23
N LYS A 39 0.70 -6.60 9.38
CA LYS A 39 -0.33 -7.15 10.22
C LYS A 39 -1.25 -6.04 10.71
N LEU A 40 -2.55 -6.19 10.50
CA LEU A 40 -3.53 -5.28 11.08
C LEU A 40 -3.79 -5.64 12.53
N LYS A 41 -3.89 -4.64 13.38
CA LYS A 41 -4.27 -4.81 14.77
C LYS A 41 -5.78 -4.87 14.89
N GLU A 42 -6.27 -5.82 15.69
CA GLU A 42 -7.67 -5.84 16.08
C GLU A 42 -7.92 -4.70 17.07
N LYS A 43 -8.98 -3.95 16.84
CA LYS A 43 -9.44 -2.95 17.78
C LYS A 43 -10.80 -3.38 18.31
N ASN A 44 -10.89 -3.68 19.61
CA ASN A 44 -12.15 -3.89 20.33
C ASN A 44 -12.97 -5.12 19.98
N ASN A 45 -12.40 -6.28 19.71
CA ASN A 45 -13.15 -7.53 19.50
C ASN A 45 -14.30 -7.42 18.49
N THR A 46 -14.39 -6.34 17.76
CA THR A 46 -15.35 -6.21 16.66
C THR A 46 -14.64 -6.61 15.39
N GLY A 47 -15.14 -7.66 14.75
CA GLY A 47 -14.57 -8.12 13.47
C GLY A 47 -14.46 -6.95 12.50
N THR A 48 -13.24 -6.60 12.13
CA THR A 48 -12.98 -5.69 11.04
C THR A 48 -12.94 -6.48 9.75
N TYR A 49 -13.07 -5.81 8.61
CA TYR A 49 -13.02 -6.45 7.30
C TYR A 49 -11.75 -7.27 7.08
N PHE A 50 -10.72 -7.00 7.84
CA PHE A 50 -9.42 -7.63 7.71
C PHE A 50 -8.97 -8.17 9.06
N ASP A 51 -9.68 -9.16 9.58
CA ASP A 51 -9.29 -9.86 10.79
C ASP A 51 -8.17 -10.85 10.48
N PHE A 52 -7.01 -10.30 10.07
CA PHE A 52 -5.83 -11.09 9.82
C PHE A 52 -5.07 -11.28 11.12
N LYS A 53 -5.10 -12.49 11.64
CA LYS A 53 -4.33 -12.86 12.83
C LYS A 53 -2.86 -13.13 12.52
N GLU A 54 -2.52 -13.23 11.23
CA GLU A 54 -1.19 -13.58 10.77
C GLU A 54 -0.57 -12.43 9.99
N GLU A 55 0.75 -12.37 10.01
CA GLU A 55 1.52 -11.45 9.19
C GLU A 55 1.39 -11.83 7.72
N ILE A 56 1.17 -10.84 6.89
CA ILE A 56 1.06 -11.03 5.45
C ILE A 56 2.35 -10.51 4.81
N PRO A 57 3.06 -11.35 4.03
CA PRO A 57 4.22 -10.88 3.29
C PRO A 57 3.80 -10.01 2.11
N GLU A 58 4.46 -8.88 1.95
CA GLU A 58 4.26 -7.96 0.85
C GLU A 58 5.60 -7.46 0.35
N TYR A 59 5.62 -6.97 -0.88
CA TYR A 59 6.81 -6.36 -1.47
C TYR A 59 6.57 -4.88 -1.73
N LEU A 60 7.62 -4.09 -1.53
CA LEU A 60 7.55 -2.68 -1.89
C LEU A 60 7.38 -2.53 -3.39
N VAL A 61 6.48 -1.65 -3.78
CA VAL A 61 6.22 -1.32 -5.18
C VAL A 61 6.86 0.02 -5.49
N ASN A 62 7.77 0.03 -6.44
CA ASN A 62 8.34 1.26 -6.96
C ASN A 62 7.38 1.82 -8.02
N ARG A 63 6.84 3.01 -7.75
CA ARG A 63 5.85 3.64 -8.63
C ARG A 63 6.39 3.87 -10.04
N GLU A 64 7.58 4.42 -10.15
CA GLU A 64 8.19 4.73 -11.44
C GLU A 64 8.43 3.48 -12.27
N GLU A 65 8.92 2.41 -11.62
CA GLU A 65 9.14 1.14 -12.29
C GLU A 65 7.83 0.50 -12.73
N PHE A 66 6.79 0.58 -11.89
CA PHE A 66 5.47 0.08 -12.23
C PHE A 66 4.92 0.77 -13.48
N ILE A 67 5.02 2.10 -13.54
CA ILE A 67 4.59 2.90 -14.69
C ILE A 67 5.40 2.52 -15.93
N ARG A 68 6.71 2.35 -15.76
CA ARG A 68 7.61 1.97 -16.87
C ARG A 68 7.22 0.61 -17.45
N VAL A 69 6.98 -0.38 -16.59
CA VAL A 69 6.56 -1.71 -17.05
C VAL A 69 5.22 -1.66 -17.76
N CYS A 70 4.27 -0.91 -17.21
CA CYS A 70 2.97 -0.74 -17.85
C CYS A 70 3.10 -0.11 -19.23
N LYS A 71 3.96 0.90 -19.37
CA LYS A 71 4.21 1.54 -20.65
C LYS A 71 4.82 0.55 -21.67
N LYS A 72 5.70 -0.32 -21.20
CA LYS A 72 6.28 -1.37 -22.05
C LYS A 72 5.20 -2.26 -22.65
N TYR A 73 4.10 -2.47 -21.94
CA TYR A 73 2.98 -3.29 -22.39
C TYR A 73 1.84 -2.45 -22.96
N HIS A 74 2.15 -1.21 -23.38
CA HIS A 74 1.22 -0.30 -24.03
C HIS A 74 0.06 0.15 -23.13
N LEU A 75 0.37 0.31 -21.84
CA LEU A 75 -0.56 0.87 -20.87
C LEU A 75 -0.08 2.25 -20.46
N ARG A 76 -0.87 3.27 -20.77
CA ARG A 76 -0.56 4.66 -20.46
C ARG A 76 -1.29 5.07 -19.18
N LEU A 77 -0.55 5.64 -18.25
CA LEU A 77 -1.13 6.13 -17.00
C LEU A 77 -2.03 7.34 -17.26
N ILE A 78 -3.28 7.25 -16.82
CA ILE A 78 -4.25 8.34 -16.86
C ILE A 78 -4.34 9.02 -15.51
N GLN A 79 -4.42 8.24 -14.43
CA GLN A 79 -4.61 8.78 -13.09
C GLN A 79 -4.00 7.85 -12.03
N ILE A 80 -3.35 8.46 -11.04
CA ILE A 80 -3.04 7.82 -9.76
C ILE A 80 -3.66 8.69 -8.68
N LYS A 81 -4.38 8.08 -7.75
CA LYS A 81 -5.10 8.81 -6.73
C LYS A 81 -5.11 8.04 -5.42
N ASN A 82 -4.66 8.68 -4.33
CA ASN A 82 -4.78 8.10 -3.01
C ASN A 82 -6.25 8.07 -2.59
N PHE A 83 -6.63 7.07 -1.80
CA PHE A 83 -8.01 6.96 -1.35
C PHE A 83 -8.47 8.18 -0.53
N SER A 84 -7.56 8.91 0.10
CA SER A 84 -7.88 10.15 0.81
C SER A 84 -8.41 11.26 -0.10
N GLU A 85 -8.13 11.17 -1.42
CA GLU A 85 -8.56 12.16 -2.40
C GLU A 85 -9.98 11.94 -2.91
N TYR A 86 -10.59 10.80 -2.57
CA TYR A 86 -11.98 10.52 -2.90
C TYR A 86 -12.90 11.16 -1.86
N ASN A 87 -14.16 11.39 -2.23
CA ASN A 87 -15.13 11.94 -1.32
C ASN A 87 -15.60 10.88 -0.33
N TYR A 88 -14.94 10.81 0.81
CA TYR A 88 -15.26 9.87 1.88
C TYR A 88 -16.26 10.42 2.89
N ASN A 89 -16.67 11.69 2.76
CA ASN A 89 -17.61 12.31 3.68
C ASN A 89 -19.02 11.72 3.61
N GLU A 90 -19.33 11.06 2.51
CA GLU A 90 -20.60 10.34 2.34
C GLU A 90 -20.66 9.06 3.16
N TYR A 91 -19.51 8.57 3.60
CA TYR A 91 -19.38 7.34 4.37
C TYR A 91 -18.99 7.71 5.79
N ASN A 92 -19.71 7.19 6.76
CA ASN A 92 -19.44 7.47 8.16
C ASN A 92 -18.28 6.61 8.69
N LEU A 93 -17.07 6.88 8.19
CA LEU A 93 -15.88 6.12 8.52
C LEU A 93 -15.33 6.52 9.89
N SER A 94 -14.93 5.54 10.69
CA SER A 94 -14.17 5.76 11.91
C SER A 94 -12.75 6.23 11.57
N ASP A 95 -12.04 6.75 12.57
CA ASP A 95 -10.64 7.15 12.40
C ASP A 95 -9.76 5.98 11.98
N TYR A 96 -10.02 4.79 12.52
CA TYR A 96 -9.33 3.57 12.13
C TYR A 96 -9.56 3.24 10.65
N GLU A 97 -10.81 3.28 10.22
CA GLU A 97 -11.18 2.99 8.84
C GLU A 97 -10.56 3.99 7.87
N LYS A 98 -10.57 5.29 8.21
CA LYS A 98 -9.89 6.33 7.41
C LYS A 98 -8.39 6.05 7.32
N PHE A 99 -7.76 5.74 8.44
CA PHE A 99 -6.33 5.50 8.48
C PHE A 99 -5.93 4.34 7.57
N ILE A 100 -6.64 3.22 7.66
CA ILE A 100 -6.36 2.04 6.84
C ILE A 100 -6.66 2.32 5.37
N SER A 101 -7.80 2.95 5.08
CA SER A 101 -8.18 3.28 3.71
C SER A 101 -7.14 4.17 3.03
N PHE A 102 -6.59 5.16 3.75
CA PHE A 102 -5.65 6.13 3.18
C PHE A 102 -4.24 5.56 2.95
N LEU A 103 -4.03 4.30 3.27
CA LEU A 103 -2.80 3.59 2.87
C LEU A 103 -2.81 3.18 1.39
N TYR A 104 -3.94 3.25 0.73
CA TYR A 104 -4.13 2.67 -0.60
C TYR A 104 -4.24 3.74 -1.68
N PHE A 105 -3.84 3.34 -2.88
CA PHE A 105 -3.99 4.12 -4.10
C PHE A 105 -4.86 3.39 -5.08
N SER A 106 -5.57 4.14 -5.91
CA SER A 106 -6.15 3.64 -7.15
C SER A 106 -5.34 4.17 -8.33
N PHE A 107 -5.39 3.46 -9.43
CA PHE A 107 -4.76 3.91 -10.67
C PHE A 107 -5.65 3.52 -11.85
N ILE A 108 -5.56 4.31 -12.90
CA ILE A 108 -6.27 4.08 -14.15
C ILE A 108 -5.25 4.13 -15.26
N PHE A 109 -5.23 3.10 -16.09
CA PHE A 109 -4.43 3.03 -17.29
C PHE A 109 -5.33 2.89 -18.49
N GLU A 110 -4.90 3.47 -19.59
CA GLU A 110 -5.56 3.29 -20.88
C GLU A 110 -4.63 2.50 -21.79
N LYS A 111 -5.18 1.50 -22.46
CA LYS A 111 -4.41 0.75 -23.43
C LYS A 111 -4.16 1.59 -24.67
N ASP A 112 -2.90 1.69 -25.06
CA ASP A 112 -2.52 2.39 -26.27
C ASP A 112 -2.81 1.48 -27.47
N VAL A 113 -3.62 1.97 -28.39
CA VAL A 113 -4.03 1.19 -29.57
C VAL A 113 -3.13 1.35 -30.77
N ASP A 114 -2.14 2.24 -30.71
CA ASP A 114 -1.27 2.60 -31.82
C ASP A 114 0.09 1.87 -31.77
N TYR A 115 0.08 0.66 -31.30
CA TYR A 115 1.32 -0.09 -31.28
C TYR A 115 1.35 -1.20 -32.32
#